data_110f2c78c3d20ef9a732ff599e603991
#
_entry.id   110f2c78c3d20ef9a732ff599e603991
#
_cell.length_a   1.000
_cell.length_b   1.000
_cell.length_c   1.000
_cell.angle_alpha   90.00
_cell.angle_beta   90.00
_cell.angle_gamma   90.00
#
_symmetry.space_group_name_H-M   'P 1'
#
loop_
_entity.id
_entity.type
_entity.pdbx_description
1 polymer ?
#
loop_
_entity_poly.entity_id
_entity_poly.type
_entity_poly.pdbx_seq_one_letter_code
_entity_poly.pdbx_strand_id
1 'polypeptide(L)'
;MLVSATEMLKKAKAGHYAVGQFNINNLEWTKSILLTAQELKSPVILGVSEGAGKYMTGFKTVAAMVKAMDEELGITVPVALHLDHGTYEGCYKCIKAGFTSIMFDGSHYPFEENLAKSTELVTVAHNLGLSIECEVGSIGGEEDGVVGMGECADPDECKTIADLGVDMLAAGIGNIHGKYPANWKGLSLETLDAIQAKTGVMPLVLHGGTGIPADMIKKAISLGVSKINVNTECQLSFADATRKYIEAGKDLEGKGFDPRKLLAPGADAIKATVKEKMELFGSVGKAE
;
A
#
# COMPACT_ATOMS: atom_id res chain seq x y z
N MET A 1 -13.78 3.30 -9.37
CA MET A 1 -13.88 4.78 -9.33
C MET A 1 -12.69 5.36 -8.56
N LEU A 2 -11.88 6.16 -9.24
CA LEU A 2 -10.67 6.75 -8.64
C LEU A 2 -11.02 7.90 -7.70
N VAL A 3 -10.59 7.78 -6.44
CA VAL A 3 -10.84 8.74 -5.36
C VAL A 3 -9.57 8.92 -4.51
N SER A 4 -9.51 9.96 -3.68
CA SER A 4 -8.49 10.04 -2.63
C SER A 4 -8.72 8.94 -1.57
N ALA A 5 -7.72 8.62 -0.79
CA ALA A 5 -7.86 7.62 0.27
C ALA A 5 -8.53 8.17 1.54
N THR A 6 -8.75 9.47 1.64
CA THR A 6 -9.21 10.15 2.86
C THR A 6 -10.47 9.51 3.47
N GLU A 7 -11.55 9.41 2.70
CA GLU A 7 -12.82 8.93 3.25
C GLU A 7 -12.82 7.43 3.53
N MET A 8 -12.18 6.61 2.65
CA MET A 8 -12.10 5.17 2.89
C MET A 8 -11.30 4.84 4.15
N LEU A 9 -10.26 5.63 4.48
CA LEU A 9 -9.46 5.40 5.67
C LEU A 9 -10.12 5.92 6.95
N LYS A 10 -10.85 7.03 6.89
CA LYS A 10 -11.71 7.46 8.00
C LYS A 10 -12.75 6.40 8.37
N LYS A 11 -13.42 5.84 7.36
CA LYS A 11 -14.37 4.74 7.55
C LYS A 11 -13.68 3.49 8.12
N ALA A 12 -12.50 3.15 7.62
CA ALA A 12 -11.72 2.02 8.13
C ALA A 12 -11.33 2.20 9.60
N LYS A 13 -10.84 3.38 9.96
CA LYS A 13 -10.50 3.72 11.35
C LYS A 13 -11.71 3.60 12.27
N ALA A 14 -12.82 4.21 11.90
CA ALA A 14 -14.06 4.17 12.69
C ALA A 14 -14.66 2.77 12.76
N GLY A 15 -14.53 1.98 11.71
CA GLY A 15 -15.10 0.63 11.60
C GLY A 15 -14.18 -0.49 12.08
N HIS A 16 -12.97 -0.18 12.58
CA HIS A 16 -11.97 -1.15 13.04
C HIS A 16 -11.66 -2.24 12.00
N TYR A 17 -11.41 -1.83 10.77
CA TYR A 17 -10.87 -2.65 9.70
C TYR A 17 -9.72 -1.92 9.00
N ALA A 18 -8.99 -2.59 8.12
CA ALA A 18 -7.96 -1.94 7.32
C ALA A 18 -8.23 -2.11 5.83
N VAL A 19 -7.93 -1.06 5.06
CA VAL A 19 -7.89 -1.11 3.60
C VAL A 19 -6.53 -1.64 3.16
N GLY A 20 -6.52 -2.63 2.28
CA GLY A 20 -5.28 -3.13 1.69
C GLY A 20 -4.71 -2.15 0.66
N GLN A 21 -3.42 -1.86 0.77
CA GLN A 21 -2.64 -1.33 -0.35
C GLN A 21 -1.89 -2.49 -0.98
N PHE A 22 -2.13 -2.71 -2.27
CA PHE A 22 -1.39 -3.69 -3.05
C PHE A 22 -0.57 -2.96 -4.11
N ASN A 23 0.74 -3.21 -4.13
CA ASN A 23 1.62 -2.58 -5.11
C ASN A 23 1.39 -3.16 -6.49
N ILE A 24 1.41 -2.29 -7.51
CA ILE A 24 1.24 -2.68 -8.91
C ILE A 24 2.56 -2.51 -9.67
N ASN A 25 2.84 -3.45 -10.58
CA ASN A 25 4.04 -3.43 -11.40
C ASN A 25 3.73 -3.47 -12.91
N ASN A 26 2.51 -3.85 -13.30
CA ASN A 26 2.09 -4.00 -14.69
C ASN A 26 0.57 -4.13 -14.81
N LEU A 27 0.10 -4.42 -16.01
CA LEU A 27 -1.31 -4.61 -16.35
C LEU A 27 -1.93 -5.79 -15.58
N GLU A 28 -1.26 -6.93 -15.51
CA GLU A 28 -1.76 -8.16 -14.87
C GLU A 28 -2.01 -7.96 -13.37
N TRP A 29 -1.08 -7.28 -12.66
CA TRP A 29 -1.25 -6.90 -11.26
C TRP A 29 -2.46 -6.00 -11.07
N THR A 30 -2.52 -4.91 -11.84
CA THR A 30 -3.59 -3.91 -11.73
C THR A 30 -4.95 -4.53 -11.96
N LYS A 31 -5.10 -5.30 -13.01
CA LYS A 31 -6.34 -5.99 -13.37
C LYS A 31 -6.78 -6.98 -12.28
N SER A 32 -5.86 -7.79 -11.78
CA SER A 32 -6.16 -8.79 -10.75
C SER A 32 -6.64 -8.16 -9.45
N ILE A 33 -6.01 -7.09 -9.01
CA ILE A 33 -6.38 -6.36 -7.78
C ILE A 33 -7.74 -5.69 -7.96
N LEU A 34 -7.96 -4.97 -9.06
CA LEU A 34 -9.22 -4.28 -9.32
C LEU A 34 -10.42 -5.24 -9.40
N LEU A 35 -10.28 -6.34 -10.11
CA LEU A 35 -11.34 -7.34 -10.23
C LEU A 35 -11.67 -7.99 -8.88
N THR A 36 -10.66 -8.29 -8.07
CA THR A 36 -10.87 -8.86 -6.73
C THR A 36 -11.56 -7.87 -5.80
N ALA A 37 -11.13 -6.61 -5.82
CA ALA A 37 -11.76 -5.55 -5.03
C ALA A 37 -13.23 -5.36 -5.41
N GLN A 38 -13.55 -5.37 -6.71
CA GLN A 38 -14.91 -5.26 -7.22
C GLN A 38 -15.77 -6.45 -6.80
N GLU A 39 -15.26 -7.67 -6.95
CA GLU A 39 -15.95 -8.91 -6.56
C GLU A 39 -16.30 -8.92 -5.08
N LEU A 40 -15.34 -8.53 -4.24
CA LEU A 40 -15.49 -8.55 -2.78
C LEU A 40 -16.14 -7.28 -2.21
N LYS A 41 -16.50 -6.31 -3.05
CA LYS A 41 -17.00 -5.00 -2.62
C LYS A 41 -16.12 -4.36 -1.54
N SER A 42 -14.82 -4.40 -1.78
CA SER A 42 -13.80 -3.85 -0.90
C SER A 42 -13.21 -2.56 -1.47
N PRO A 43 -13.06 -1.49 -0.68
CA PRO A 43 -12.19 -0.39 -1.09
C PRO A 43 -10.76 -0.91 -1.23
N VAL A 44 -9.96 -0.28 -2.08
CA VAL A 44 -8.58 -0.70 -2.33
C VAL A 44 -7.68 0.48 -2.66
N ILE A 45 -6.40 0.35 -2.31
CA ILE A 45 -5.35 1.30 -2.67
C ILE A 45 -4.34 0.58 -3.58
N LEU A 46 -4.10 1.16 -4.75
CA LEU A 46 -3.06 0.71 -5.66
C LEU A 46 -1.79 1.51 -5.37
N GLY A 47 -0.78 0.85 -4.80
CA GLY A 47 0.50 1.46 -4.48
C GLY A 47 1.46 1.40 -5.66
N VAL A 48 2.18 2.49 -5.88
CA VAL A 48 3.20 2.58 -6.93
C VAL A 48 4.45 3.20 -6.33
N SER A 49 5.53 2.42 -6.22
CA SER A 49 6.84 2.94 -5.85
C SER A 49 7.48 3.71 -7.02
N GLU A 50 8.50 4.51 -6.73
CA GLU A 50 9.23 5.21 -7.79
C GLU A 50 9.92 4.23 -8.76
N GLY A 51 10.43 3.11 -8.24
CA GLY A 51 11.00 2.03 -9.05
C GLY A 51 9.97 1.37 -9.96
N ALA A 52 8.78 1.06 -9.46
CA ALA A 52 7.69 0.53 -10.26
C ALA A 52 7.20 1.53 -11.31
N GLY A 53 7.09 2.81 -10.94
CA GLY A 53 6.75 3.88 -11.87
C GLY A 53 7.76 3.99 -13.03
N LYS A 54 9.04 3.91 -12.73
CA LYS A 54 10.11 3.90 -13.72
C LYS A 54 10.04 2.65 -14.61
N TYR A 55 9.81 1.48 -14.02
CA TYR A 55 9.64 0.22 -14.76
C TYR A 55 8.49 0.30 -15.76
N MET A 56 7.37 0.87 -15.35
CA MET A 56 6.17 1.09 -16.19
C MET A 56 6.30 2.31 -17.13
N THR A 57 7.50 2.82 -17.35
CA THR A 57 7.88 3.94 -18.21
C THR A 57 7.58 5.35 -17.70
N GLY A 58 6.89 5.48 -16.57
CA GLY A 58 6.61 6.76 -15.91
C GLY A 58 5.23 6.86 -15.30
N PHE A 59 5.06 7.79 -14.38
CA PHE A 59 3.81 7.95 -13.62
C PHE A 59 2.60 8.32 -14.49
N LYS A 60 2.81 9.03 -15.60
CA LYS A 60 1.70 9.32 -16.56
C LYS A 60 1.16 8.05 -17.20
N THR A 61 2.05 7.11 -17.59
CA THR A 61 1.65 5.80 -18.12
C THR A 61 0.87 5.02 -17.08
N VAL A 62 1.33 5.01 -15.83
CA VAL A 62 0.64 4.34 -14.73
C VAL A 62 -0.75 4.92 -14.51
N ALA A 63 -0.87 6.24 -14.40
CA ALA A 63 -2.15 6.91 -14.17
C ALA A 63 -3.13 6.68 -15.34
N ALA A 64 -2.65 6.74 -16.58
CA ALA A 64 -3.46 6.48 -17.77
C ALA A 64 -3.95 5.03 -17.82
N MET A 65 -3.07 4.06 -17.53
CA MET A 65 -3.43 2.65 -17.47
C MET A 65 -4.49 2.38 -16.40
N VAL A 66 -4.27 2.85 -15.18
CA VAL A 66 -5.19 2.63 -14.07
C VAL A 66 -6.55 3.26 -14.34
N LYS A 67 -6.57 4.50 -14.85
CA LYS A 67 -7.81 5.20 -15.19
C LYS A 67 -8.59 4.46 -16.28
N ALA A 68 -7.92 4.06 -17.35
CA ALA A 68 -8.57 3.31 -18.43
C ALA A 68 -9.11 1.96 -17.94
N MET A 69 -8.38 1.25 -17.10
CA MET A 69 -8.84 -0.03 -16.55
C MET A 69 -10.02 0.14 -15.58
N ASP A 70 -10.02 1.18 -14.76
CA ASP A 70 -11.16 1.52 -13.88
C ASP A 70 -12.46 1.71 -14.70
N GLU A 71 -12.38 2.42 -15.81
CA GLU A 71 -13.48 2.67 -16.73
C GLU A 71 -13.92 1.40 -17.49
N GLU A 72 -12.98 0.72 -18.15
CA GLU A 72 -13.26 -0.45 -19.00
C GLU A 72 -13.75 -1.67 -18.19
N LEU A 73 -13.29 -1.85 -16.97
CA LEU A 73 -13.75 -2.92 -16.08
C LEU A 73 -15.03 -2.56 -15.33
N GLY A 74 -15.51 -1.33 -15.44
CA GLY A 74 -16.70 -0.86 -14.73
C GLY A 74 -16.57 -0.91 -13.22
N ILE A 75 -15.43 -0.49 -12.70
CA ILE A 75 -15.13 -0.53 -11.26
C ILE A 75 -15.99 0.51 -10.53
N THR A 76 -16.75 0.07 -9.55
CA THR A 76 -17.64 0.90 -8.73
C THR A 76 -17.14 1.10 -7.30
N VAL A 77 -16.27 0.21 -6.82
CA VAL A 77 -15.66 0.34 -5.49
C VAL A 77 -14.68 1.51 -5.46
N PRO A 78 -14.49 2.16 -4.29
CA PRO A 78 -13.49 3.21 -4.15
C PRO A 78 -12.07 2.66 -4.39
N VAL A 79 -11.31 3.31 -5.28
CA VAL A 79 -9.91 2.97 -5.60
C VAL A 79 -9.07 4.24 -5.46
N ALA A 80 -8.02 4.19 -4.67
CA ALA A 80 -7.01 5.25 -4.62
C ALA A 80 -5.76 4.81 -5.40
N LEU A 81 -5.24 5.69 -6.25
CA LEU A 81 -3.94 5.53 -6.90
C LEU A 81 -2.91 6.32 -6.10
N HIS A 82 -2.00 5.59 -5.46
CA HIS A 82 -1.15 6.10 -4.39
C HIS A 82 0.34 5.94 -4.71
N LEU A 83 1.12 7.02 -4.59
CA LEU A 83 2.57 6.94 -4.58
C LEU A 83 3.03 6.35 -3.25
N ASP A 84 3.81 5.26 -3.31
CA ASP A 84 4.37 4.57 -2.16
C ASP A 84 5.84 4.95 -1.97
N HIS A 85 6.27 5.29 -0.76
CA HIS A 85 7.62 5.76 -0.44
C HIS A 85 8.16 6.84 -1.38
N GLY A 86 7.37 7.88 -1.61
CA GLY A 86 7.76 8.97 -2.51
C GLY A 86 8.83 9.88 -1.95
N THR A 87 9.79 10.26 -2.79
CA THR A 87 10.63 11.41 -2.54
C THR A 87 9.82 12.70 -2.63
N TYR A 88 10.36 13.79 -2.11
CA TYR A 88 9.73 15.11 -2.24
C TYR A 88 9.43 15.47 -3.70
N GLU A 89 10.38 15.24 -4.61
CA GLU A 89 10.17 15.45 -6.05
C GLU A 89 9.19 14.45 -6.68
N GLY A 90 9.24 13.20 -6.24
CA GLY A 90 8.32 12.14 -6.67
C GLY A 90 6.86 12.48 -6.38
N CYS A 91 6.58 13.09 -5.23
CA CYS A 91 5.25 13.57 -4.87
C CYS A 91 4.73 14.57 -5.92
N TYR A 92 5.51 15.57 -6.30
CA TYR A 92 5.11 16.53 -7.32
C TYR A 92 4.92 15.91 -8.72
N LYS A 93 5.76 14.93 -9.08
CA LYS A 93 5.61 14.19 -10.35
C LYS A 93 4.29 13.41 -10.39
N CYS A 94 3.93 12.75 -9.30
CA CYS A 94 2.67 12.00 -9.18
C CYS A 94 1.45 12.91 -9.18
N ILE A 95 1.51 14.06 -8.51
CA ILE A 95 0.46 15.08 -8.56
C ILE A 95 0.19 15.50 -10.02
N LYS A 96 1.25 15.82 -10.78
CA LYS A 96 1.14 16.18 -12.20
C LYS A 96 0.63 15.05 -13.08
N ALA A 97 0.92 13.80 -12.72
CA ALA A 97 0.51 12.63 -13.48
C ALA A 97 -0.97 12.26 -13.28
N GLY A 98 -1.63 12.76 -12.24
CA GLY A 98 -3.03 12.49 -11.94
C GLY A 98 -3.26 11.40 -10.90
N PHE A 99 -2.29 11.15 -10.02
CA PHE A 99 -2.49 10.32 -8.82
C PHE A 99 -3.51 10.97 -7.89
N THR A 100 -4.23 10.15 -7.15
CA THR A 100 -5.26 10.61 -6.19
C THR A 100 -4.76 10.64 -4.75
N SER A 101 -3.57 10.08 -4.51
CA SER A 101 -2.97 9.95 -3.19
C SER A 101 -1.45 9.90 -3.31
N ILE A 102 -0.75 10.44 -2.34
CA ILE A 102 0.72 10.42 -2.30
C ILE A 102 1.23 10.10 -0.91
N MET A 103 2.36 9.41 -0.82
CA MET A 103 3.16 9.30 0.39
C MET A 103 4.45 10.09 0.22
N PHE A 104 4.74 10.97 1.15
CA PHE A 104 6.05 11.55 1.33
C PHE A 104 6.81 10.79 2.41
N ASP A 105 7.87 10.10 2.00
CA ASP A 105 8.77 9.41 2.92
C ASP A 105 9.91 10.34 3.34
N GLY A 106 9.70 11.02 4.45
CA GLY A 106 10.70 11.90 5.07
C GLY A 106 11.51 11.24 6.17
N SER A 107 11.38 9.92 6.36
CA SER A 107 11.99 9.19 7.50
C SER A 107 13.52 9.26 7.54
N HIS A 108 14.17 9.45 6.40
CA HIS A 108 15.64 9.57 6.29
C HIS A 108 16.17 10.99 6.48
N TYR A 109 15.28 12.00 6.60
CA TYR A 109 15.67 13.37 6.97
C TYR A 109 15.67 13.54 8.49
N PRO A 110 16.41 14.53 9.01
CA PRO A 110 16.16 15.00 10.38
C PRO A 110 14.69 15.40 10.54
N PHE A 111 14.14 15.20 11.74
CA PHE A 111 12.70 15.38 11.97
C PHE A 111 12.19 16.78 11.56
N GLU A 112 12.94 17.84 11.85
CA GLU A 112 12.58 19.20 11.48
C GLU A 112 12.45 19.40 9.95
N GLU A 113 13.29 18.73 9.17
CA GLU A 113 13.21 18.76 7.71
C GLU A 113 12.02 17.92 7.20
N ASN A 114 11.80 16.75 7.78
CA ASN A 114 10.60 15.94 7.51
C ASN A 114 9.34 16.78 7.78
N LEU A 115 9.26 17.41 8.94
CA LEU A 115 8.15 18.26 9.34
C LEU A 115 7.90 19.42 8.35
N ALA A 116 8.96 20.13 7.94
CA ALA A 116 8.84 21.26 7.04
C ALA A 116 8.33 20.83 5.64
N LYS A 117 8.91 19.76 5.08
CA LYS A 117 8.50 19.22 3.78
C LYS A 117 7.08 18.62 3.82
N SER A 118 6.73 17.94 4.89
CA SER A 118 5.38 17.42 5.11
C SER A 118 4.35 18.54 5.20
N THR A 119 4.65 19.62 5.90
CA THR A 119 3.76 20.79 6.01
C THR A 119 3.42 21.38 4.64
N GLU A 120 4.43 21.56 3.78
CA GLU A 120 4.23 22.06 2.42
C GLU A 120 3.38 21.11 1.59
N LEU A 121 3.74 19.82 1.58
CA LEU A 121 3.05 18.81 0.75
C LEU A 121 1.61 18.54 1.20
N VAL A 122 1.29 18.62 2.49
CA VAL A 122 -0.09 18.57 2.99
C VAL A 122 -0.92 19.68 2.38
N THR A 123 -0.39 20.89 2.40
CA THR A 123 -1.08 22.06 1.80
C THR A 123 -1.32 21.88 0.31
N VAL A 124 -0.30 21.44 -0.42
CA VAL A 124 -0.41 21.23 -1.88
C VAL A 124 -1.39 20.10 -2.20
N ALA A 125 -1.28 18.96 -1.52
CA ALA A 125 -2.15 17.80 -1.74
C ALA A 125 -3.62 18.15 -1.47
N HIS A 126 -3.93 18.77 -0.34
CA HIS A 126 -5.29 19.12 0.04
C HIS A 126 -5.91 20.18 -0.89
N ASN A 127 -5.16 21.18 -1.33
CA ASN A 127 -5.63 22.15 -2.30
C ASN A 127 -6.03 21.52 -3.64
N LEU A 128 -5.50 20.35 -3.95
CA LEU A 128 -5.80 19.60 -5.17
C LEU A 128 -6.75 18.42 -4.95
N GLY A 129 -7.25 18.25 -3.73
CA GLY A 129 -8.17 17.16 -3.38
C GLY A 129 -7.53 15.77 -3.28
N LEU A 130 -6.20 15.71 -3.11
CA LEU A 130 -5.47 14.46 -2.91
C LEU A 130 -5.34 14.13 -1.42
N SER A 131 -5.23 12.83 -1.10
CA SER A 131 -4.79 12.39 0.22
C SER A 131 -3.28 12.30 0.31
N ILE A 132 -2.75 12.47 1.52
CA ILE A 132 -1.32 12.39 1.80
C ILE A 132 -1.01 11.53 3.01
N GLU A 133 0.02 10.70 2.86
CA GLU A 133 0.67 9.91 3.89
C GLU A 133 2.03 10.50 4.21
N CYS A 134 2.37 10.54 5.49
CA CYS A 134 3.72 10.86 5.96
C CYS A 134 4.23 9.75 6.88
N GLU A 135 5.53 9.68 7.10
CA GLU A 135 6.19 8.64 7.89
C GLU A 135 7.01 9.23 9.04
N VAL A 136 6.95 8.56 10.19
CA VAL A 136 7.78 8.81 11.38
C VAL A 136 8.44 7.51 11.83
N GLY A 137 9.67 7.60 12.30
CA GLY A 137 10.52 6.44 12.50
C GLY A 137 11.00 5.89 11.15
N SER A 138 11.32 4.61 11.08
CA SER A 138 11.66 3.97 9.81
C SER A 138 11.19 2.53 9.75
N ILE A 139 10.83 2.08 8.54
CA ILE A 139 10.50 0.68 8.27
C ILE A 139 11.81 -0.04 7.94
N GLY A 140 12.02 -1.24 8.52
CA GLY A 140 13.19 -2.06 8.28
C GLY A 140 13.17 -2.75 6.91
N GLY A 141 14.30 -3.36 6.52
CA GLY A 141 14.44 -4.09 5.27
C GLY A 141 14.76 -3.21 4.06
N GLU A 142 14.52 -3.74 2.87
CA GLU A 142 14.83 -3.06 1.61
C GLU A 142 13.58 -3.01 0.74
N GLU A 143 13.32 -1.83 0.18
CA GLU A 143 12.34 -1.64 -0.89
C GLU A 143 12.90 -0.66 -1.93
N ASP A 144 12.90 -1.08 -3.21
CA ASP A 144 13.45 -0.32 -4.35
C ASP A 144 14.91 0.17 -4.15
N GLY A 145 15.73 -0.63 -3.44
CA GLY A 145 17.13 -0.28 -3.16
C GLY A 145 17.32 0.67 -1.96
N VAL A 146 16.24 1.07 -1.30
CA VAL A 146 16.29 1.85 -0.05
C VAL A 146 16.28 0.90 1.14
N VAL A 147 17.32 0.97 1.97
CA VAL A 147 17.46 0.15 3.17
C VAL A 147 17.05 0.96 4.39
N GLY A 148 16.03 0.48 5.11
CA GLY A 148 15.58 1.05 6.38
C GLY A 148 16.19 0.33 7.59
N MET A 149 16.45 1.07 8.65
CA MET A 149 17.01 0.53 9.91
C MET A 149 15.94 -0.06 10.83
N GLY A 150 14.66 0.21 10.59
CA GLY A 150 13.57 -0.31 11.39
C GLY A 150 13.43 0.36 12.76
N GLU A 151 13.68 1.65 12.84
CA GLU A 151 13.55 2.41 14.08
C GLU A 151 12.08 2.62 14.44
N CYS A 152 11.74 2.32 15.70
CA CYS A 152 10.41 2.62 16.21
C CYS A 152 10.16 4.14 16.24
N ALA A 153 8.96 4.53 15.83
CA ALA A 153 8.55 5.92 15.81
C ALA A 153 8.39 6.49 17.21
N ASP A 154 8.77 7.75 17.39
CA ASP A 154 8.48 8.51 18.59
C ASP A 154 6.99 8.97 18.58
N PRO A 155 6.18 8.64 19.61
CA PRO A 155 4.78 9.04 19.64
C PRO A 155 4.53 10.56 19.64
N ASP A 156 5.46 11.37 20.15
CA ASP A 156 5.33 12.84 20.14
C ASP A 156 5.62 13.41 18.75
N GLU A 157 6.58 12.86 18.04
CA GLU A 157 6.82 13.17 16.63
C GLU A 157 5.62 12.76 15.76
N CYS A 158 5.05 11.58 16.02
CA CYS A 158 3.81 11.13 15.36
C CYS A 158 2.66 12.11 15.56
N LYS A 159 2.48 12.59 16.79
CA LYS A 159 1.48 13.61 17.12
C LYS A 159 1.71 14.90 16.33
N THR A 160 2.95 15.35 16.25
CA THR A 160 3.33 16.58 15.56
C THR A 160 3.02 16.49 14.05
N ILE A 161 3.36 15.38 13.39
CA ILE A 161 3.02 15.15 11.98
C ILE A 161 1.49 15.00 11.80
N ALA A 162 0.80 14.28 12.69
CA ALA A 162 -0.65 14.13 12.63
C ALA A 162 -1.38 15.47 12.72
N ASP A 163 -0.88 16.40 13.55
CA ASP A 163 -1.45 17.74 13.72
C ASP A 163 -1.32 18.64 12.48
N LEU A 164 -0.50 18.26 11.50
CA LEU A 164 -0.48 18.91 10.18
C LEU A 164 -1.76 18.65 9.37
N GLY A 165 -2.55 17.65 9.76
CA GLY A 165 -3.73 17.24 9.04
C GLY A 165 -3.46 16.24 7.91
N VAL A 166 -2.38 15.46 7.98
CA VAL A 166 -2.16 14.33 7.06
C VAL A 166 -3.38 13.40 7.09
N ASP A 167 -3.64 12.68 6.00
CA ASP A 167 -4.80 11.79 5.93
C ASP A 167 -4.53 10.41 6.54
N MET A 168 -3.25 10.05 6.63
CA MET A 168 -2.78 8.81 7.20
C MET A 168 -1.31 8.93 7.63
N LEU A 169 -0.92 8.18 8.64
CA LEU A 169 0.42 8.22 9.22
C LEU A 169 1.05 6.84 9.25
N ALA A 170 2.16 6.67 8.54
CA ALA A 170 3.02 5.51 8.65
C ALA A 170 3.98 5.68 9.83
N ALA A 171 4.09 4.65 10.65
CA ALA A 171 4.96 4.64 11.80
C ALA A 171 5.79 3.37 11.86
N GLY A 172 7.08 3.50 12.08
CA GLY A 172 7.95 2.37 12.39
C GLY A 172 7.55 1.74 13.72
N ILE A 173 7.20 0.47 13.71
CA ILE A 173 6.85 -0.32 14.90
C ILE A 173 7.51 -1.70 14.88
N GLY A 174 8.70 -1.79 14.30
CA GLY A 174 9.43 -3.05 14.13
C GLY A 174 9.00 -3.86 12.90
N ASN A 175 8.21 -3.28 12.02
CA ASN A 175 7.81 -3.85 10.74
C ASN A 175 8.95 -3.73 9.71
N ILE A 176 8.95 -4.68 8.75
CA ILE A 176 10.05 -4.87 7.79
C ILE A 176 9.45 -5.09 6.40
N HIS A 177 10.04 -4.44 5.39
CA HIS A 177 9.76 -4.74 3.99
C HIS A 177 10.34 -6.10 3.58
N GLY A 178 9.64 -6.82 2.74
CA GLY A 178 10.08 -8.13 2.25
C GLY A 178 9.77 -9.29 3.20
N LYS A 179 10.66 -10.26 3.22
CA LYS A 179 10.50 -11.45 4.08
C LYS A 179 11.03 -11.18 5.48
N TYR A 180 10.22 -11.47 6.47
CA TYR A 180 10.66 -11.36 7.87
C TYR A 180 11.69 -12.44 8.21
N PRO A 181 12.78 -12.08 8.90
CA PRO A 181 13.77 -13.05 9.33
C PRO A 181 13.21 -13.96 10.44
N ALA A 182 13.75 -15.17 10.56
CA ALA A 182 13.29 -16.14 11.56
C ALA A 182 13.41 -15.66 13.01
N ASN A 183 14.33 -14.76 13.30
CA ASN A 183 14.53 -14.17 14.62
C ASN A 183 13.76 -12.86 14.86
N TRP A 184 12.83 -12.49 13.96
CA TRP A 184 11.98 -11.32 14.16
C TRP A 184 11.12 -11.47 15.41
N LYS A 185 11.08 -10.43 16.23
CA LYS A 185 10.43 -10.45 17.53
C LYS A 185 8.96 -10.01 17.54
N GLY A 186 8.41 -9.71 16.37
CA GLY A 186 7.05 -9.20 16.23
C GLY A 186 6.98 -7.68 16.15
N LEU A 187 5.77 -7.17 15.92
CA LEU A 187 5.48 -5.74 15.96
C LEU A 187 5.56 -5.22 17.40
N SER A 188 6.04 -3.99 17.56
CA SER A 188 5.94 -3.27 18.83
C SER A 188 4.54 -2.74 19.03
N LEU A 189 3.65 -3.57 19.56
CA LEU A 189 2.26 -3.18 19.83
C LEU A 189 2.16 -2.14 20.95
N GLU A 190 3.13 -2.09 21.85
CA GLU A 190 3.24 -1.05 22.88
C GLU A 190 3.49 0.33 22.22
N THR A 191 4.42 0.41 21.28
CA THR A 191 4.67 1.65 20.52
C THR A 191 3.43 2.07 19.74
N LEU A 192 2.75 1.12 19.07
CA LEU A 192 1.53 1.39 18.31
C LEU A 192 0.42 1.93 19.21
N ASP A 193 0.22 1.36 20.40
CA ASP A 193 -0.79 1.82 21.37
C ASP A 193 -0.48 3.25 21.86
N ALA A 194 0.79 3.54 22.16
CA ALA A 194 1.22 4.88 22.53
C ALA A 194 1.00 5.91 21.42
N ILE A 195 1.26 5.54 20.16
CA ILE A 195 1.01 6.40 18.99
C ILE A 195 -0.49 6.66 18.84
N GLN A 196 -1.31 5.62 18.90
CA GLN A 196 -2.75 5.78 18.80
C GLN A 196 -3.32 6.67 19.91
N ALA A 197 -2.86 6.50 21.15
CA ALA A 197 -3.28 7.33 22.27
C ALA A 197 -3.03 8.82 22.05
N LYS A 198 -1.94 9.16 21.36
CA LYS A 198 -1.57 10.56 21.05
C LYS A 198 -2.21 11.10 19.77
N THR A 199 -2.42 10.26 18.77
CA THR A 199 -2.91 10.67 17.43
C THR A 199 -4.44 10.54 17.27
N GLY A 200 -5.10 9.84 18.17
CA GLY A 200 -6.57 9.75 18.24
C GLY A 200 -7.20 9.14 16.99
N VAL A 201 -7.95 9.94 16.25
CA VAL A 201 -8.71 9.50 15.06
C VAL A 201 -7.86 9.32 13.80
N MET A 202 -6.56 9.61 13.85
CA MET A 202 -5.66 9.47 12.72
C MET A 202 -5.60 8.02 12.23
N PRO A 203 -5.88 7.74 10.93
CA PRO A 203 -5.62 6.43 10.35
C PRO A 203 -4.13 6.10 10.36
N LEU A 204 -3.76 4.99 10.98
CA LEU A 204 -2.37 4.52 11.03
C LEU A 204 -2.12 3.51 9.91
N VAL A 205 -0.90 3.51 9.38
CA VAL A 205 -0.47 2.65 8.27
C VAL A 205 0.57 1.66 8.74
N LEU A 206 0.37 0.40 8.39
CA LEU A 206 1.33 -0.67 8.58
C LEU A 206 1.96 -1.05 7.23
N HIS A 207 3.22 -0.72 7.04
CA HIS A 207 4.04 -1.18 5.92
C HIS A 207 4.57 -2.60 6.17
N GLY A 208 4.97 -3.30 5.10
CA GLY A 208 5.56 -4.63 5.24
C GLY A 208 4.59 -5.69 5.75
N GLY A 209 3.36 -5.70 5.27
CA GLY A 209 2.30 -6.61 5.73
C GLY A 209 2.47 -8.09 5.37
N THR A 210 3.51 -8.44 4.61
CA THR A 210 3.76 -9.82 4.16
C THR A 210 4.25 -10.70 5.32
N GLY A 211 3.54 -11.81 5.59
CA GLY A 211 4.02 -12.83 6.53
C GLY A 211 3.86 -12.50 8.01
N ILE A 212 3.19 -11.41 8.36
CA ILE A 212 2.85 -11.12 9.76
C ILE A 212 1.72 -12.06 10.20
N PRO A 213 1.80 -12.68 11.41
CA PRO A 213 0.74 -13.55 11.92
C PRO A 213 -0.63 -12.86 11.98
N ALA A 214 -1.69 -13.60 11.64
CA ALA A 214 -3.04 -13.07 11.54
C ALA A 214 -3.57 -12.43 12.84
N ASP A 215 -3.25 -13.00 13.99
CA ASP A 215 -3.61 -12.47 15.29
C ASP A 215 -2.94 -11.12 15.58
N MET A 216 -1.69 -10.97 15.14
CA MET A 216 -0.93 -9.72 15.27
C MET A 216 -1.49 -8.64 14.34
N ILE A 217 -1.87 -8.98 13.12
CA ILE A 217 -2.56 -8.07 12.20
C ILE A 217 -3.89 -7.59 12.80
N LYS A 218 -4.71 -8.50 13.31
CA LYS A 218 -5.99 -8.15 13.97
C LYS A 218 -5.78 -7.25 15.18
N LYS A 219 -4.73 -7.50 15.97
CA LYS A 219 -4.39 -6.65 17.12
C LYS A 219 -3.95 -5.26 16.65
N ALA A 220 -3.11 -5.16 15.63
CA ALA A 220 -2.69 -3.88 15.06
C ALA A 220 -3.90 -3.07 14.55
N ILE A 221 -4.84 -3.70 13.86
CA ILE A 221 -6.10 -3.06 13.42
C ILE A 221 -6.90 -2.54 14.62
N SER A 222 -7.03 -3.33 15.68
CA SER A 222 -7.72 -2.91 16.91
C SER A 222 -7.06 -1.70 17.59
N LEU A 223 -5.77 -1.49 17.33
CA LEU A 223 -4.97 -0.37 17.81
C LEU A 223 -4.84 0.77 16.78
N GLY A 224 -5.70 0.80 15.77
CA GLY A 224 -5.85 1.95 14.90
C GLY A 224 -5.21 1.85 13.52
N VAL A 225 -4.56 0.74 13.20
CA VAL A 225 -4.10 0.49 11.81
C VAL A 225 -5.32 0.40 10.89
N SER A 226 -5.33 1.23 9.86
CA SER A 226 -6.44 1.39 8.93
C SER A 226 -6.04 1.18 7.47
N LYS A 227 -4.74 1.07 7.20
CA LYS A 227 -4.14 0.74 5.91
C LYS A 227 -3.00 -0.24 6.13
N ILE A 228 -2.94 -1.29 5.33
CA ILE A 228 -1.86 -2.29 5.38
C ILE A 228 -1.30 -2.51 3.98
N ASN A 229 0.01 -2.33 3.83
CA ASN A 229 0.71 -2.50 2.57
C ASN A 229 1.14 -3.96 2.38
N VAL A 230 0.81 -4.52 1.23
CA VAL A 230 1.18 -5.88 0.81
C VAL A 230 1.80 -5.82 -0.58
N ASN A 231 3.06 -6.21 -0.72
CA ASN A 231 3.78 -6.27 -1.98
C ASN A 231 4.39 -7.65 -2.21
N THR A 232 5.36 -8.02 -1.40
CA THR A 232 6.19 -9.23 -1.56
C THR A 232 5.35 -10.51 -1.65
N GLU A 233 4.28 -10.64 -0.90
CA GLU A 233 3.44 -11.85 -0.90
C GLU A 233 2.76 -12.08 -2.27
N CYS A 234 2.29 -11.01 -2.91
CA CYS A 234 1.75 -11.10 -4.28
C CYS A 234 2.83 -11.48 -5.30
N GLN A 235 4.03 -10.94 -5.14
CA GLN A 235 5.16 -11.27 -6.02
C GLN A 235 5.57 -12.74 -5.88
N LEU A 236 5.64 -13.25 -4.66
CA LEU A 236 5.97 -14.66 -4.38
C LEU A 236 4.90 -15.62 -4.92
N SER A 237 3.63 -15.31 -4.73
CA SER A 237 2.54 -16.15 -5.22
C SER A 237 2.47 -16.18 -6.75
N PHE A 238 2.68 -15.04 -7.41
CA PHE A 238 2.79 -14.96 -8.87
C PHE A 238 3.97 -15.79 -9.38
N ALA A 239 5.15 -15.64 -8.80
CA ALA A 239 6.35 -16.35 -9.21
C ALA A 239 6.20 -17.88 -9.05
N ASP A 240 5.64 -18.32 -7.93
CA ASP A 240 5.41 -19.74 -7.66
C ASP A 240 4.42 -20.37 -8.65
N ALA A 241 3.30 -19.73 -8.91
CA ALA A 241 2.30 -20.23 -9.86
C ALA A 241 2.85 -20.27 -11.30
N THR A 242 3.63 -19.26 -11.69
CA THR A 242 4.27 -19.22 -13.02
C THR A 242 5.33 -20.33 -13.15
N ARG A 243 6.13 -20.54 -12.11
CA ARG A 243 7.11 -21.65 -12.08
C ARG A 243 6.42 -23.01 -12.21
N LYS A 244 5.38 -23.27 -11.45
CA LYS A 244 4.61 -24.52 -11.54
C LYS A 244 4.03 -24.76 -12.93
N TYR A 245 3.56 -23.72 -13.61
CA TYR A 245 3.06 -23.80 -14.98
C TYR A 245 4.16 -24.25 -15.95
N ILE A 246 5.36 -23.67 -15.84
CA ILE A 246 6.52 -24.01 -16.66
C ILE A 246 7.06 -25.41 -16.32
N GLU A 247 7.23 -25.73 -15.06
CA GLU A 247 7.70 -27.05 -14.62
C GLU A 247 6.77 -28.20 -15.04
N ALA A 248 5.47 -27.93 -15.15
CA ALA A 248 4.50 -28.87 -15.69
C ALA A 248 4.51 -28.96 -17.21
N GLY A 249 5.39 -28.22 -17.91
CA GLY A 249 5.50 -28.23 -19.38
C GLY A 249 4.31 -27.59 -20.11
N LYS A 250 3.47 -26.84 -19.41
CA LYS A 250 2.25 -26.23 -19.99
C LYS A 250 2.56 -25.19 -21.06
N ASP A 251 3.69 -24.51 -20.96
CA ASP A 251 4.18 -23.56 -21.95
C ASP A 251 4.55 -24.25 -23.30
N LEU A 252 4.82 -25.56 -23.28
CA LEU A 252 5.16 -26.36 -24.45
C LEU A 252 3.92 -26.99 -25.12
N GLU A 253 2.75 -26.97 -24.47
CA GLU A 253 1.53 -27.56 -24.99
C GLU A 253 0.74 -26.53 -25.82
N GLY A 254 0.49 -26.82 -27.11
CA GLY A 254 -0.27 -25.92 -27.98
C GLY A 254 0.33 -24.51 -28.03
N LYS A 255 -0.45 -23.50 -27.62
CA LYS A 255 0.00 -22.10 -27.48
C LYS A 255 0.20 -21.71 -26.03
N GLY A 256 0.65 -22.61 -25.14
CA GLY A 256 0.88 -22.32 -23.74
C GLY A 256 1.93 -21.25 -23.47
N PHE A 257 2.81 -20.97 -24.43
CA PHE A 257 3.81 -19.89 -24.41
C PHE A 257 3.22 -18.49 -24.66
N ASP A 258 1.97 -18.38 -25.14
CA ASP A 258 1.30 -17.09 -25.31
C ASP A 258 1.23 -16.38 -23.96
N PRO A 259 1.72 -15.10 -23.82
CA PRO A 259 1.74 -14.41 -22.53
C PRO A 259 0.37 -14.33 -21.85
N ARG A 260 -0.72 -14.30 -22.61
CA ARG A 260 -2.09 -14.34 -22.05
C ARG A 260 -2.41 -15.65 -21.32
N LYS A 261 -1.74 -16.75 -21.68
CA LYS A 261 -1.85 -18.05 -21.02
C LYS A 261 -0.75 -18.26 -19.98
N LEU A 262 0.48 -17.89 -20.33
CA LEU A 262 1.64 -18.04 -19.47
C LEU A 262 1.49 -17.27 -18.15
N LEU A 263 0.93 -16.05 -18.20
CA LEU A 263 0.78 -15.18 -17.04
C LEU A 263 -0.54 -15.41 -16.27
N ALA A 264 -1.48 -16.16 -16.84
CA ALA A 264 -2.79 -16.37 -16.22
C ALA A 264 -2.72 -17.05 -14.84
N PRO A 265 -1.96 -18.14 -14.62
CA PRO A 265 -1.85 -18.76 -13.31
C PRO A 265 -1.28 -17.82 -12.24
N GLY A 266 -0.29 -17.00 -12.60
CA GLY A 266 0.27 -15.98 -11.72
C GLY A 266 -0.76 -14.89 -11.37
N ALA A 267 -1.53 -14.43 -12.35
CA ALA A 267 -2.61 -13.46 -12.13
C ALA A 267 -3.69 -14.02 -11.19
N ASP A 268 -4.07 -15.28 -11.35
CA ASP A 268 -5.03 -15.96 -10.47
C ASP A 268 -4.47 -16.12 -9.04
N ALA A 269 -3.18 -16.37 -8.90
CA ALA A 269 -2.51 -16.44 -7.60
C ALA A 269 -2.51 -15.07 -6.88
N ILE A 270 -2.33 -13.98 -7.61
CA ILE A 270 -2.48 -12.61 -7.06
C ILE A 270 -3.89 -12.41 -6.54
N LYS A 271 -4.93 -12.76 -7.33
CA LYS A 271 -6.33 -12.64 -6.89
C LYS A 271 -6.60 -13.40 -5.60
N ALA A 272 -6.09 -14.64 -5.48
CA ALA A 272 -6.23 -15.44 -4.27
C ALA A 272 -5.56 -14.79 -3.04
N THR A 273 -4.35 -14.26 -3.21
CA THR A 273 -3.62 -13.55 -2.15
C THR A 273 -4.34 -12.27 -1.73
N VAL A 274 -4.79 -11.47 -2.69
CA VAL A 274 -5.53 -10.22 -2.41
C VAL A 274 -6.83 -10.51 -1.67
N LYS A 275 -7.57 -11.54 -2.09
CA LYS A 275 -8.80 -11.99 -1.42
C LYS A 275 -8.53 -12.37 0.04
N GLU A 276 -7.54 -13.19 0.29
CA GLU A 276 -7.14 -13.60 1.64
C GLU A 276 -6.82 -12.38 2.52
N LYS A 277 -6.07 -11.41 2.00
CA LYS A 277 -5.74 -10.20 2.73
C LYS A 277 -6.95 -9.32 2.99
N MET A 278 -7.83 -9.11 2.01
CA MET A 278 -9.07 -8.34 2.21
C MET A 278 -9.97 -8.97 3.29
N GLU A 279 -10.08 -10.30 3.30
CA GLU A 279 -10.79 -11.05 4.35
C GLU A 279 -10.12 -10.86 5.73
N LEU A 280 -8.80 -11.02 5.80
CA LEU A 280 -8.03 -10.84 7.05
C LEU A 280 -8.15 -9.42 7.60
N PHE A 281 -8.10 -8.42 6.73
CA PHE A 281 -8.15 -7.00 7.12
C PHE A 281 -9.57 -6.51 7.42
N GLY A 282 -10.59 -7.31 7.08
CA GLY A 282 -12.00 -7.01 7.33
C GLY A 282 -12.61 -5.98 6.37
N SER A 283 -12.01 -5.77 5.20
CA SER A 283 -12.48 -4.77 4.21
C SER A 283 -13.55 -5.29 3.25
N VAL A 284 -13.84 -6.58 3.24
CA VAL A 284 -14.88 -7.19 2.39
C VAL A 284 -16.24 -6.58 2.72
N GLY A 285 -16.97 -6.13 1.69
CA GLY A 285 -18.27 -5.48 1.84
C GLY A 285 -18.25 -4.05 2.38
N LYS A 286 -17.07 -3.42 2.45
CA LYS A 286 -16.89 -2.08 3.01
C LYS A 286 -16.82 -0.95 1.96
N ALA A 287 -17.14 -1.25 0.72
CA ALA A 287 -17.10 -0.29 -0.39
C ALA A 287 -18.32 0.66 -0.46
N GLU A 288 -19.28 0.54 0.46
CA GLU A 288 -20.50 1.36 0.52
C GLU A 288 -20.27 2.72 1.18
#